data_c8081de623ae0b285b114bd295d8accd
#
_entry.id   c8081de623ae0b285b114bd295d8accd
#
_cell.length_a   1.000
_cell.length_b   1.000
_cell.length_c   1.000
_cell.angle_alpha   90.00
_cell.angle_beta   90.00
_cell.angle_gamma   90.00
#
_symmetry.space_group_name_H-M   'P 1'
#
loop_
_entity.id
_entity.type
_entity.pdbx_description
1 polymer ?
#
loop_
_entity_poly.entity_id
_entity_poly.type
_entity_poly.pdbx_seq_one_letter_code
_entity_poly.pdbx_strand_id
1 'polypeptide(L)'
;TVPGKNRQPGFPEYTGEFLDGFQNKVNVWAVNNRPDTIDPNFEPSDNSMVEHLSGTGSGYGIIRFNKDTLETTVENWGADLDWTPAKNRGQYFGWPKTLTPQDQYGRKAAAHLPSIKVPGKSRKKANAQVLNENTGEIEYTLPVSGGDSLSLKVFDKSATYTVTLRDTAGEELKTLKKQRAK
;
A
#
# COMPACT_ATOMS: atom_id res chain seq x y z
N THR A 1 11.08 1.78 -14.84
CA THR A 1 10.09 1.71 -13.72
C THR A 1 9.74 3.13 -13.33
N VAL A 2 8.47 3.45 -13.24
CA VAL A 2 8.03 4.76 -12.73
C VAL A 2 8.22 4.74 -11.21
N PRO A 3 8.98 5.68 -10.62
CA PRO A 3 9.16 5.74 -9.17
C PRO A 3 7.81 5.88 -8.44
N GLY A 4 7.68 5.25 -7.27
CA GLY A 4 6.50 5.41 -6.43
C GLY A 4 6.31 6.86 -5.98
N LYS A 5 5.06 7.32 -5.95
CA LYS A 5 4.70 8.64 -5.45
C LYS A 5 4.93 8.71 -3.93
N ASN A 6 5.25 9.86 -3.39
CA ASN A 6 5.50 10.05 -1.95
C ASN A 6 6.55 9.10 -1.35
N ARG A 7 7.50 8.69 -2.16
CA ARG A 7 8.63 7.86 -1.71
C ARG A 7 9.46 8.60 -0.67
N GLN A 8 9.89 7.88 0.37
CA GLN A 8 10.81 8.45 1.35
C GLN A 8 12.17 8.77 0.72
N PRO A 9 12.80 9.90 1.07
CA PRO A 9 14.14 10.23 0.61
C PRO A 9 15.14 9.10 0.91
N GLY A 10 15.96 8.74 -0.07
CA GLY A 10 16.96 7.67 0.07
C GLY A 10 16.42 6.24 -0.12
N PHE A 11 15.10 6.06 -0.26
CA PHE A 11 14.53 4.74 -0.55
C PHE A 11 14.57 4.42 -2.04
N PRO A 12 14.65 3.12 -2.42
CA PRO A 12 14.68 2.69 -3.81
C PRO A 12 13.44 3.12 -4.62
N GLU A 13 13.60 3.23 -5.94
CA GLU A 13 12.53 3.69 -6.85
C GLU A 13 11.28 2.82 -6.85
N TYR A 14 11.40 1.54 -6.51
CA TYR A 14 10.29 0.61 -6.40
C TYR A 14 9.49 0.74 -5.09
N THR A 15 9.82 1.70 -4.23
CA THR A 15 9.07 2.02 -3.01
C THR A 15 8.20 3.25 -3.22
N GLY A 16 7.26 3.50 -2.30
CA GLY A 16 6.31 4.60 -2.34
C GLY A 16 4.89 4.14 -2.68
N GLU A 17 4.08 5.06 -3.13
CA GLU A 17 2.67 4.84 -3.41
C GLU A 17 2.43 4.52 -4.88
N PHE A 18 1.68 3.45 -5.11
CA PHE A 18 1.26 2.98 -6.43
C PHE A 18 -0.24 2.75 -6.44
N LEU A 19 -0.81 2.66 -7.63
CA LEU A 19 -2.18 2.18 -7.82
C LEU A 19 -2.13 0.76 -8.40
N ASP A 20 -2.93 -0.13 -7.83
CA ASP A 20 -3.14 -1.45 -8.42
C ASP A 20 -4.09 -1.39 -9.64
N GLY A 21 -4.34 -2.53 -10.29
CA GLY A 21 -5.22 -2.61 -11.45
C GLY A 21 -6.68 -2.21 -11.17
N PHE A 22 -7.10 -2.18 -9.90
CA PHE A 22 -8.42 -1.75 -9.46
C PHE A 22 -8.43 -0.31 -8.95
N GLN A 23 -7.32 0.41 -9.12
CA GLN A 23 -7.12 1.79 -8.64
C GLN A 23 -7.12 1.91 -7.11
N ASN A 24 -6.82 0.83 -6.38
CA ASN A 24 -6.53 0.93 -4.96
C ASN A 24 -5.13 1.49 -4.75
N LYS A 25 -5.00 2.37 -3.76
CA LYS A 25 -3.70 2.90 -3.36
C LYS A 25 -2.95 1.86 -2.53
N VAL A 26 -1.77 1.48 -2.99
CA VAL A 26 -0.86 0.56 -2.33
C VAL A 26 0.41 1.31 -1.97
N ASN A 27 0.84 1.21 -0.71
CA ASN A 27 2.12 1.76 -0.28
C ASN A 27 3.15 0.63 -0.18
N VAL A 28 4.16 0.66 -1.06
CA VAL A 28 5.30 -0.24 -1.01
C VAL A 28 6.37 0.41 -0.13
N TRP A 29 6.52 -0.08 1.10
CA TRP A 29 7.47 0.45 2.05
C TRP A 29 8.88 0.00 1.77
N ALA A 30 9.07 -1.29 1.63
CA ALA A 30 10.34 -1.91 1.31
C ALA A 30 10.11 -3.30 0.71
N VAL A 31 11.05 -3.77 -0.06
CA VAL A 31 11.11 -5.15 -0.55
C VAL A 31 12.49 -5.74 -0.27
N ASN A 32 12.53 -7.03 -0.08
CA ASN A 32 13.75 -7.75 0.23
C ASN A 32 14.46 -8.33 -1.01
N ASN A 33 13.95 -8.09 -2.20
CA ASN A 33 14.66 -8.39 -3.44
C ASN A 33 15.75 -7.36 -3.66
N ARG A 34 16.96 -7.85 -3.82
CA ARG A 34 18.12 -7.02 -4.11
C ARG A 34 18.42 -7.08 -5.61
N PRO A 35 18.04 -6.04 -6.38
CA PRO A 35 18.29 -6.04 -7.82
C PRO A 35 19.79 -6.03 -8.16
N ASP A 36 20.63 -5.57 -7.23
CA ASP A 36 22.07 -5.57 -7.34
C ASP A 36 22.72 -6.97 -7.19
N THR A 37 21.94 -7.95 -6.76
CA THR A 37 22.41 -9.36 -6.62
C THR A 37 21.88 -10.27 -7.72
N ILE A 38 21.08 -9.77 -8.64
CA ILE A 38 20.69 -10.50 -9.83
C ILE A 38 21.86 -10.42 -10.81
N ASP A 39 22.57 -11.52 -10.96
CA ASP A 39 23.59 -11.64 -11.99
C ASP A 39 22.93 -11.55 -13.37
N PRO A 40 23.30 -10.53 -14.20
CA PRO A 40 22.73 -10.42 -15.53
C PRO A 40 23.12 -11.55 -16.47
N ASN A 41 24.11 -12.36 -16.10
CA ASN A 41 24.56 -13.52 -16.86
C ASN A 41 23.96 -14.83 -16.32
N PHE A 42 22.96 -14.76 -15.45
CA PHE A 42 22.30 -15.95 -14.91
C PHE A 42 21.60 -16.74 -16.02
N GLU A 43 22.07 -17.96 -16.21
CA GLU A 43 21.42 -18.92 -17.07
C GLU A 43 20.63 -19.90 -16.22
N PRO A 44 19.30 -20.06 -16.44
CA PRO A 44 18.44 -20.92 -15.61
C PRO A 44 18.83 -22.40 -15.59
N SER A 45 19.69 -22.82 -16.50
CA SER A 45 20.21 -24.20 -16.58
C SER A 45 21.45 -24.46 -15.72
N ASP A 46 21.99 -23.43 -15.07
CA ASP A 46 23.18 -23.57 -14.25
C ASP A 46 22.82 -24.07 -12.84
N ASN A 47 23.59 -25.02 -12.33
CA ASN A 47 23.48 -25.53 -10.97
C ASN A 47 23.87 -24.47 -9.88
N SER A 48 24.28 -23.30 -10.29
CA SER A 48 24.47 -22.13 -9.41
C SER A 48 23.17 -21.57 -8.81
N MET A 49 22.02 -22.16 -9.13
CA MET A 49 20.70 -21.76 -8.65
C MET A 49 20.63 -21.58 -7.12
N VAL A 50 21.41 -22.36 -6.36
CA VAL A 50 21.44 -22.24 -4.89
C VAL A 50 22.10 -20.93 -4.45
N GLU A 51 23.17 -20.51 -5.10
CA GLU A 51 23.81 -19.21 -4.82
C GLU A 51 22.91 -18.05 -5.24
N HIS A 52 22.21 -18.18 -6.36
CA HIS A 52 21.24 -17.17 -6.80
C HIS A 52 20.01 -17.09 -5.91
N LEU A 53 19.48 -18.20 -5.43
CA LEU A 53 18.36 -18.20 -4.48
C LEU A 53 18.73 -17.51 -3.18
N SER A 54 19.96 -17.68 -2.69
CA SER A 54 20.46 -16.96 -1.50
C SER A 54 20.67 -15.48 -1.77
N GLY A 55 21.05 -15.11 -2.99
CA GLY A 55 21.23 -13.73 -3.44
C GLY A 55 19.94 -12.97 -3.73
N THR A 56 18.84 -13.67 -4.00
CA THR A 56 17.55 -13.09 -4.43
C THR A 56 16.57 -12.77 -3.30
N GLY A 57 17.06 -12.51 -2.10
CA GLY A 57 16.24 -12.04 -1.00
C GLY A 57 15.62 -13.16 -0.16
N SER A 58 16.26 -14.33 -0.12
CA SER A 58 15.91 -15.36 0.85
C SER A 58 16.04 -14.83 2.28
N GLY A 59 15.08 -15.16 3.13
CA GLY A 59 15.09 -14.66 4.50
C GLY A 59 13.88 -15.12 5.29
N TYR A 60 13.70 -14.50 6.44
CA TYR A 60 12.56 -14.74 7.30
C TYR A 60 11.99 -13.43 7.83
N GLY A 61 10.69 -13.42 8.06
CA GLY A 61 9.99 -12.31 8.69
C GLY A 61 9.62 -12.62 10.14
N ILE A 62 9.67 -11.60 10.99
CA ILE A 62 9.13 -11.67 12.35
C ILE A 62 8.05 -10.60 12.47
N ILE A 63 6.88 -10.99 12.98
CA ILE A 63 5.81 -10.06 13.31
C ILE A 63 5.64 -10.05 14.82
N ARG A 64 5.77 -8.87 15.43
CA ARG A 64 5.59 -8.66 16.86
C ARG A 64 4.33 -7.85 17.10
N PHE A 65 3.46 -8.36 17.98
CA PHE A 65 2.25 -7.67 18.40
C PHE A 65 2.46 -7.16 19.84
N ASN A 66 2.31 -5.87 20.03
CA ASN A 66 2.27 -5.26 21.35
C ASN A 66 0.79 -5.17 21.79
N LYS A 67 0.43 -5.92 22.84
CA LYS A 67 -0.96 -5.98 23.33
C LYS A 67 -1.40 -4.69 24.02
N ASP A 68 -0.47 -3.93 24.59
CA ASP A 68 -0.78 -2.72 25.34
C ASP A 68 -0.98 -1.52 24.42
N THR A 69 -0.10 -1.36 23.41
CA THR A 69 -0.18 -0.27 22.45
C THR A 69 -0.94 -0.63 21.18
N LEU A 70 -1.24 -1.92 20.97
CA LEU A 70 -1.82 -2.49 19.74
C LEU A 70 -0.96 -2.27 18.49
N GLU A 71 0.30 -1.94 18.68
CA GLU A 71 1.26 -1.79 17.59
C GLU A 71 1.68 -3.16 17.03
N THR A 72 1.90 -3.19 15.74
CA THR A 72 2.44 -4.34 15.02
C THR A 72 3.75 -3.95 14.38
N THR A 73 4.84 -4.57 14.82
CA THR A 73 6.16 -4.39 14.20
C THR A 73 6.47 -5.56 13.29
N VAL A 74 6.79 -5.27 12.04
CA VAL A 74 7.21 -6.26 11.04
C VAL A 74 8.71 -6.08 10.80
N GLU A 75 9.43 -7.17 10.96
CA GLU A 75 10.87 -7.27 10.74
C GLU A 75 11.12 -8.18 9.54
N ASN A 76 12.14 -7.88 8.75
CA ASN A 76 12.52 -8.72 7.61
C ASN A 76 14.02 -8.94 7.62
N TRP A 77 14.44 -10.17 7.85
CA TRP A 77 15.83 -10.58 8.05
C TRP A 77 16.30 -11.40 6.87
N GLY A 78 17.48 -11.07 6.34
CA GLY A 78 18.11 -11.87 5.30
C GLY A 78 18.54 -13.24 5.81
N ALA A 79 18.34 -14.27 5.02
CA ALA A 79 19.02 -15.54 5.22
C ALA A 79 20.46 -15.37 4.70
N ASP A 80 21.39 -15.04 5.58
CA ASP A 80 22.80 -15.20 5.26
C ASP A 80 23.16 -16.63 5.69
N LEU A 81 23.80 -17.38 4.81
CA LEU A 81 24.25 -18.74 5.10
C LEU A 81 25.32 -18.78 6.19
N ASP A 82 25.86 -17.62 6.54
CA ASP A 82 26.84 -17.47 7.59
C ASP A 82 26.17 -16.97 8.88
N TRP A 83 25.75 -17.90 9.71
CA TRP A 83 25.07 -17.68 10.99
C TRP A 83 25.96 -17.10 12.11
N THR A 84 27.16 -16.62 11.81
CA THR A 84 27.99 -16.00 12.84
C THR A 84 27.43 -14.65 13.26
N PRO A 85 27.28 -14.37 14.57
CA PRO A 85 26.76 -13.08 15.06
C PRO A 85 27.52 -11.86 14.51
N ALA A 86 28.80 -11.99 14.20
CA ALA A 86 29.61 -10.92 13.63
C ALA A 86 29.25 -10.58 12.18
N LYS A 87 28.59 -11.47 11.47
CA LYS A 87 28.14 -11.29 10.08
C LYS A 87 26.64 -11.14 9.93
N ASN A 88 25.92 -11.09 11.05
CA ASN A 88 24.50 -10.78 11.02
C ASN A 88 24.32 -9.37 10.44
N ARG A 89 23.99 -9.28 9.17
CA ARG A 89 23.84 -8.02 8.42
C ARG A 89 22.61 -7.23 8.82
N GLY A 90 21.89 -7.70 9.83
CA GLY A 90 20.70 -7.04 10.29
C GLY A 90 19.50 -7.24 9.35
N GLN A 91 18.56 -6.36 9.47
CA GLN A 91 17.36 -6.40 8.65
C GLN A 91 17.62 -5.83 7.26
N TYR A 92 16.82 -6.25 6.28
CA TYR A 92 16.81 -5.62 4.96
C TYR A 92 16.50 -4.13 5.07
N PHE A 93 17.02 -3.37 4.11
CA PHE A 93 16.81 -1.92 4.06
C PHE A 93 15.32 -1.56 4.10
N GLY A 94 14.98 -0.58 4.92
CA GLY A 94 13.60 -0.12 5.13
C GLY A 94 12.84 -0.85 6.25
N TRP A 95 13.41 -1.86 6.85
CA TRP A 95 12.85 -2.58 7.99
C TRP A 95 13.60 -2.26 9.28
N PRO A 96 12.96 -2.36 10.49
CA PRO A 96 11.58 -2.77 10.71
C PRO A 96 10.56 -1.70 10.32
N LYS A 97 9.30 -2.12 10.11
CA LYS A 97 8.15 -1.24 9.97
C LYS A 97 7.19 -1.46 11.14
N THR A 98 6.89 -0.39 11.88
CA THR A 98 5.84 -0.41 12.91
C THR A 98 4.57 0.22 12.36
N LEU A 99 3.46 -0.50 12.50
CA LEU A 99 2.10 -0.07 12.17
C LEU A 99 1.36 0.24 13.45
N THR A 100 0.70 1.37 13.50
CA THR A 100 -0.16 1.76 14.63
C THR A 100 -1.62 1.38 14.36
N PRO A 101 -2.49 1.37 15.39
CA PRO A 101 -3.92 1.19 15.16
C PRO A 101 -4.52 2.21 14.19
N GLN A 102 -4.05 3.46 14.20
CA GLN A 102 -4.49 4.49 13.26
C GLN A 102 -4.18 4.14 11.80
N ASP A 103 -3.02 3.55 11.55
CA ASP A 103 -2.65 3.11 10.19
C ASP A 103 -3.57 2.00 9.70
N GLN A 104 -4.06 1.13 10.60
CA GLN A 104 -4.92 -0.01 10.27
C GLN A 104 -6.40 0.36 10.17
N TYR A 105 -6.90 1.17 11.10
CA TYR A 105 -8.32 1.58 11.15
C TYR A 105 -8.60 2.87 10.39
N GLY A 106 -7.55 3.47 9.85
CA GLY A 106 -7.58 4.74 9.19
C GLY A 106 -7.62 5.93 10.16
N ARG A 107 -7.33 7.09 9.63
CA ARG A 107 -7.34 8.34 10.38
C ARG A 107 -8.76 8.67 10.88
N LYS A 108 -8.84 9.33 12.05
CA LYS A 108 -10.11 9.89 12.53
C LYS A 108 -10.65 10.91 11.52
N ALA A 109 -11.89 10.75 11.12
CA ALA A 109 -12.54 11.69 10.22
C ALA A 109 -12.60 13.10 10.81
N ALA A 110 -12.20 14.10 10.03
CA ALA A 110 -12.45 15.52 10.36
C ALA A 110 -13.90 15.92 10.02
N ALA A 111 -14.46 15.32 8.98
CA ALA A 111 -15.84 15.50 8.55
C ALA A 111 -16.25 14.37 7.58
N HIS A 112 -17.45 14.49 7.01
CA HIS A 112 -17.97 13.55 6.01
C HIS A 112 -18.47 14.30 4.78
N LEU A 113 -18.37 13.65 3.63
CA LEU A 113 -19.02 14.16 2.41
C LEU A 113 -20.54 13.95 2.45
N PRO A 114 -21.28 14.73 1.67
CA PRO A 114 -22.71 14.47 1.45
C PRO A 114 -22.94 13.02 1.02
N SER A 115 -24.08 12.47 1.44
CA SER A 115 -24.41 11.08 1.11
C SER A 115 -24.47 10.86 -0.41
N ILE A 116 -23.81 9.81 -0.87
CA ILE A 116 -23.69 9.44 -2.28
C ILE A 116 -24.30 8.06 -2.45
N LYS A 117 -25.24 7.94 -3.41
CA LYS A 117 -25.79 6.64 -3.77
C LYS A 117 -24.91 5.95 -4.82
N VAL A 118 -24.52 4.71 -4.54
CA VAL A 118 -23.75 3.88 -5.47
C VAL A 118 -24.65 3.40 -6.61
N PRO A 119 -24.30 3.64 -7.88
CA PRO A 119 -25.06 3.13 -9.03
C PRO A 119 -25.06 1.59 -9.06
N GLY A 120 -26.09 1.02 -9.67
CA GLY A 120 -26.17 -0.41 -9.93
C GLY A 120 -27.16 -1.13 -9.02
N LYS A 121 -27.36 -2.43 -9.34
CA LYS A 121 -28.23 -3.32 -8.56
C LYS A 121 -27.60 -3.65 -7.22
N SER A 122 -28.43 -3.83 -6.19
CA SER A 122 -28.01 -4.30 -4.87
C SER A 122 -27.07 -5.51 -4.98
N ARG A 123 -25.99 -5.52 -4.19
CA ARG A 123 -24.94 -6.54 -4.13
C ARG A 123 -23.96 -6.59 -5.33
N LYS A 124 -24.09 -5.77 -6.37
CA LYS A 124 -23.02 -5.65 -7.36
C LYS A 124 -21.85 -4.91 -6.73
N LYS A 125 -20.69 -5.58 -6.68
CA LYS A 125 -19.46 -5.00 -6.08
C LYS A 125 -18.95 -3.82 -6.91
N ALA A 126 -18.47 -2.79 -6.24
CA ALA A 126 -17.85 -1.60 -6.80
C ALA A 126 -16.79 -1.08 -5.83
N ASN A 127 -15.99 -0.12 -6.27
CA ASN A 127 -15.01 0.59 -5.45
C ASN A 127 -15.35 2.08 -5.44
N ALA A 128 -15.21 2.72 -4.27
CA ALA A 128 -15.31 4.16 -4.10
C ALA A 128 -13.93 4.72 -3.75
N GLN A 129 -13.40 5.57 -4.61
CA GLN A 129 -12.11 6.24 -4.43
C GLN A 129 -12.35 7.70 -4.06
N VAL A 130 -11.68 8.19 -3.04
CA VAL A 130 -11.72 9.58 -2.57
C VAL A 130 -10.39 10.24 -2.86
N LEU A 131 -10.40 11.28 -3.67
CA LEU A 131 -9.25 12.10 -4.02
C LEU A 131 -9.42 13.49 -3.44
N ASN A 132 -8.41 13.99 -2.76
CA ASN A 132 -8.32 15.36 -2.28
C ASN A 132 -7.82 16.25 -3.44
N GLU A 133 -8.67 17.15 -3.95
CA GLU A 133 -8.34 17.99 -5.09
C GLU A 133 -7.26 19.04 -4.78
N ASN A 134 -7.13 19.45 -3.50
CA ASN A 134 -6.17 20.46 -3.09
C ASN A 134 -4.73 19.91 -3.11
N THR A 135 -4.55 18.64 -2.74
CA THR A 135 -3.24 17.98 -2.72
C THR A 135 -2.99 17.13 -3.95
N GLY A 136 -4.04 16.73 -4.68
CA GLY A 136 -3.98 15.75 -5.75
C GLY A 136 -3.76 14.31 -5.26
N GLU A 137 -3.95 14.04 -3.95
CA GLU A 137 -3.71 12.74 -3.34
C GLU A 137 -4.98 11.92 -3.20
N ILE A 138 -4.87 10.62 -3.50
CA ILE A 138 -5.91 9.66 -3.16
C ILE A 138 -5.84 9.42 -1.65
N GLU A 139 -6.89 9.82 -0.93
CA GLU A 139 -6.98 9.60 0.50
C GLU A 139 -7.18 8.13 0.84
N TYR A 140 -8.08 7.48 0.12
CA TYR A 140 -8.34 6.04 0.22
C TYR A 140 -9.25 5.55 -0.89
N THR A 141 -9.31 4.22 -1.03
CA THR A 141 -10.30 3.50 -1.83
C THR A 141 -10.93 2.43 -0.95
N LEU A 142 -12.23 2.24 -1.05
CA LEU A 142 -12.93 1.20 -0.28
C LEU A 142 -13.94 0.44 -1.15
N PRO A 143 -14.12 -0.86 -0.87
CA PRO A 143 -15.13 -1.67 -1.52
C PRO A 143 -16.53 -1.25 -1.05
N VAL A 144 -17.46 -1.18 -2.00
CA VAL A 144 -18.85 -0.79 -1.78
C VAL A 144 -19.78 -1.67 -2.60
N SER A 145 -21.07 -1.61 -2.34
CA SER A 145 -22.07 -2.36 -3.12
C SER A 145 -23.06 -1.44 -3.82
N GLY A 146 -23.49 -1.83 -5.00
CA GLY A 146 -24.53 -1.14 -5.73
C GLY A 146 -25.78 -0.97 -4.87
N GLY A 147 -26.36 0.21 -4.92
CA GLY A 147 -27.51 0.59 -4.09
C GLY A 147 -27.17 1.13 -2.71
N ASP A 148 -25.93 0.99 -2.23
CA ASP A 148 -25.50 1.55 -0.94
C ASP A 148 -25.60 3.09 -0.95
N SER A 149 -25.83 3.65 0.24
CA SER A 149 -25.69 5.08 0.51
C SER A 149 -24.44 5.31 1.34
N LEU A 150 -23.47 6.04 0.80
CA LEU A 150 -22.16 6.24 1.40
C LEU A 150 -22.05 7.63 2.00
N SER A 151 -21.59 7.71 3.25
CA SER A 151 -21.13 8.93 3.89
C SER A 151 -19.63 8.84 4.06
N LEU A 152 -18.88 9.29 3.06
CA LEU A 152 -17.45 9.10 2.96
C LEU A 152 -16.71 10.05 3.92
N LYS A 153 -15.75 9.50 4.66
CA LYS A 153 -14.90 10.25 5.58
C LYS A 153 -13.97 11.17 4.81
N VAL A 154 -13.67 12.33 5.36
CA VAL A 154 -12.61 13.24 4.88
C VAL A 154 -11.75 13.71 6.04
N PHE A 155 -10.50 14.04 5.75
CA PHE A 155 -9.48 14.31 6.75
C PHE A 155 -9.05 15.78 6.78
N ASP A 156 -9.49 16.56 5.79
CA ASP A 156 -9.42 18.02 5.78
C ASP A 156 -10.81 18.59 5.46
N LYS A 157 -11.43 19.22 6.46
CA LYS A 157 -12.77 19.81 6.31
C LYS A 157 -12.81 20.97 5.31
N SER A 158 -11.68 21.64 5.08
CA SER A 158 -11.58 22.79 4.19
C SER A 158 -11.34 22.42 2.72
N ALA A 159 -10.89 21.19 2.47
CA ALA A 159 -10.56 20.72 1.13
C ALA A 159 -11.79 20.42 0.27
N THR A 160 -11.55 20.33 -1.02
CA THR A 160 -12.48 19.87 -2.04
C THR A 160 -12.09 18.46 -2.47
N TYR A 161 -13.06 17.62 -2.76
CA TYR A 161 -12.84 16.22 -3.06
C TYR A 161 -13.49 15.78 -4.36
N THR A 162 -12.85 14.86 -5.06
CA THR A 162 -13.46 14.07 -6.12
C THR A 162 -13.72 12.65 -5.60
N VAL A 163 -14.93 12.17 -5.83
CA VAL A 163 -15.31 10.77 -5.56
C VAL A 163 -15.55 10.06 -6.87
N THR A 164 -14.79 9.01 -7.13
CA THR A 164 -14.94 8.16 -8.31
C THR A 164 -15.44 6.77 -7.88
N LEU A 165 -16.55 6.35 -8.46
CA LEU A 165 -17.11 5.01 -8.30
C LEU A 165 -16.75 4.18 -9.52
N ARG A 166 -16.15 3.00 -9.32
CA ARG A 166 -15.76 2.06 -10.38
C ARG A 166 -16.32 0.68 -10.11
N ASP A 167 -16.60 -0.06 -11.15
CA ASP A 167 -16.95 -1.47 -11.00
C ASP A 167 -15.71 -2.35 -10.79
N THR A 168 -15.90 -3.67 -10.68
CA THR A 168 -14.80 -4.63 -10.47
C THR A 168 -13.92 -4.84 -11.72
N ALA A 169 -14.35 -4.37 -12.88
CA ALA A 169 -13.54 -4.34 -14.10
C ALA A 169 -12.71 -3.05 -14.23
N GLY A 170 -12.89 -2.11 -13.27
CA GLY A 170 -12.23 -0.79 -13.28
C GLY A 170 -12.97 0.27 -14.09
N GLU A 171 -14.12 -0.08 -14.69
CA GLU A 171 -14.92 0.87 -15.47
C GLU A 171 -15.58 1.90 -14.56
N GLU A 172 -15.53 3.16 -15.00
CA GLU A 172 -16.11 4.27 -14.24
C GLU A 172 -17.65 4.22 -14.28
N LEU A 173 -18.24 4.13 -13.11
CA LEU A 173 -19.69 4.16 -12.94
C LEU A 173 -20.23 5.58 -12.73
N LYS A 174 -19.46 6.38 -11.98
CA LYS A 174 -19.84 7.76 -11.65
C LYS A 174 -18.65 8.51 -11.07
N THR A 175 -18.49 9.77 -11.46
CA THR A 175 -17.53 10.70 -10.85
C THR A 175 -18.24 11.95 -10.35
N LEU A 176 -17.99 12.32 -9.11
CA LEU A 176 -18.49 13.50 -8.43
C LEU A 176 -17.32 14.40 -8.07
N LYS A 177 -17.16 15.51 -8.75
CA LYS A 177 -16.11 16.50 -8.51
C LYS A 177 -16.58 17.60 -7.55
N LYS A 178 -15.61 18.32 -6.98
CA LYS A 178 -15.82 19.50 -6.12
C LYS A 178 -16.76 19.25 -4.94
N GLN A 179 -16.68 18.04 -4.38
CA GLN A 179 -17.46 17.70 -3.19
C GLN A 179 -16.81 18.38 -1.97
N ARG A 180 -17.63 18.95 -1.09
CA ARG A 180 -17.20 19.54 0.17
C ARG A 180 -17.83 18.84 1.35
N ALA A 181 -17.10 18.79 2.44
CA ALA A 181 -17.60 18.27 3.71
C ALA A 181 -18.80 19.10 4.22
N LYS A 182 -19.69 18.41 4.93
CA LYS A 182 -20.79 19.01 5.70
C LYS A 182 -20.44 19.03 7.17
#